data_5d8714f93ab8358696834b62ef3bde47
#
_entry.id   5d8714f93ab8358696834b62ef3bde47
#
_cell.length_a   1.000
_cell.length_b   1.000
_cell.length_c   1.000
_cell.angle_alpha   90.00
_cell.angle_beta   90.00
_cell.angle_gamma   90.00
#
_symmetry.space_group_name_H-M   'P 1'
#
loop_
_entity.id
_entity.type
_entity.pdbx_description
1 polymer ?
#
loop_
_entity_poly.entity_id
_entity_poly.type
_entity_poly.pdbx_seq_one_letter_code
_entity_poly.pdbx_strand_id
1 'polypeptide(L)'
;GRIAMQQLNLNPVPVAWEETLDGLKQGLIDGAETWASAVAYANMSPVVSQSVDLKFFCGTEHTSMSAKVFDRLSAELQDAVMESAYTAQVHVQAANEAALVKTVGFSEPQLPNTIFVKDNVRPAFLPASEIKMAEEMCSPEFKPAPWEQWRARLNKWAGGIDTYKELHRVAREVPADMLPENVEPRRWWK
;
A
#
# COMPACT_ATOMS: atom_id res chain seq x y z
N GLY A 1 -3.83 -4.06 9.01
CA GLY A 1 -2.45 -4.17 9.55
C GLY A 1 -2.42 -4.95 10.85
N ARG A 2 -2.95 -4.42 11.96
CA ARG A 2 -2.78 -5.00 13.31
C ARG A 2 -3.16 -6.48 13.41
N ILE A 3 -4.30 -6.91 12.91
CA ILE A 3 -4.74 -8.32 12.98
C ILE A 3 -3.76 -9.20 12.18
N ALA A 4 -3.37 -8.81 11.00
CA ALA A 4 -2.43 -9.57 10.18
C ALA A 4 -1.07 -9.72 10.86
N MET A 5 -0.53 -8.65 11.43
CA MET A 5 0.73 -8.69 12.19
C MET A 5 0.66 -9.63 13.39
N GLN A 6 -0.47 -9.64 14.12
CA GLN A 6 -0.68 -10.59 15.21
C GLN A 6 -0.72 -12.04 14.72
N GLN A 7 -1.25 -12.29 13.53
CA GLN A 7 -1.24 -13.63 12.93
C GLN A 7 0.15 -14.08 12.53
N LEU A 8 1.04 -13.14 12.20
CA LEU A 8 2.46 -13.37 11.94
C LEU A 8 3.30 -13.47 13.24
N ASN A 9 2.66 -13.58 14.41
CA ASN A 9 3.29 -13.62 15.73
C ASN A 9 4.10 -12.36 16.08
N LEU A 10 3.78 -11.23 15.48
CA LEU A 10 4.31 -9.93 15.88
C LEU A 10 3.47 -9.35 17.01
N ASN A 11 4.05 -8.43 17.77
CA ASN A 11 3.37 -7.68 18.83
C ASN A 11 3.07 -6.24 18.39
N PRO A 12 2.03 -6.00 17.58
CA PRO A 12 1.74 -4.68 17.06
C PRO A 12 1.17 -3.77 18.14
N VAL A 13 1.81 -2.63 18.31
CA VAL A 13 1.32 -1.52 19.15
C VAL A 13 0.89 -0.36 18.26
N PRO A 14 -0.25 0.29 18.53
CA PRO A 14 -0.67 1.46 17.79
C PRO A 14 0.19 2.66 18.23
N VAL A 15 0.85 3.27 17.26
CA VAL A 15 1.65 4.48 17.43
C VAL A 15 1.18 5.52 16.42
N ALA A 16 1.09 6.78 16.83
CA ALA A 16 0.79 7.86 15.89
C ALA A 16 1.93 8.00 14.88
N TRP A 17 1.59 8.34 13.65
CA TRP A 17 2.60 8.46 12.58
C TRP A 17 3.74 9.40 12.96
N GLU A 18 3.40 10.53 13.55
CA GLU A 18 4.32 11.57 13.97
C GLU A 18 5.28 11.13 15.09
N GLU A 19 4.88 10.12 15.87
CA GLU A 19 5.67 9.58 16.98
C GLU A 19 6.52 8.36 16.58
N THR A 20 6.30 7.82 15.38
CA THR A 20 6.94 6.57 14.95
C THR A 20 8.46 6.69 14.85
N LEU A 21 8.97 7.79 14.28
CA LEU A 21 10.40 8.02 14.16
C LEU A 21 11.09 8.11 15.54
N ASP A 22 10.48 8.83 16.47
CA ASP A 22 11.03 8.96 17.82
C ASP A 22 10.93 7.66 18.62
N GLY A 23 9.85 6.89 18.40
CA GLY A 23 9.70 5.55 18.97
C GLY A 23 10.81 4.60 18.52
N LEU A 24 11.16 4.63 17.23
CA LEU A 24 12.29 3.85 16.68
C LEU A 24 13.63 4.31 17.23
N LYS A 25 13.87 5.63 17.28
CA LYS A 25 15.12 6.20 17.83
C LYS A 25 15.35 5.87 19.30
N GLN A 26 14.29 5.83 20.08
CA GLN A 26 14.35 5.57 21.53
C GLN A 26 14.26 4.07 21.85
N GLY A 27 14.07 3.20 20.87
CA GLY A 27 13.89 1.77 21.08
C GLY A 27 12.59 1.40 21.80
N LEU A 28 11.56 2.24 21.71
CA LEU A 28 10.22 1.96 22.23
C LEU A 28 9.48 0.98 21.32
N ILE A 29 9.83 0.97 20.05
CA ILE A 29 9.38 0.02 19.03
C ILE A 29 10.60 -0.50 18.28
N ASP A 30 10.58 -1.79 17.93
CA ASP A 30 11.68 -2.48 17.24
C ASP A 30 11.58 -2.37 15.71
N GLY A 31 10.41 -1.99 15.20
CA GLY A 31 10.12 -1.85 13.79
C GLY A 31 8.79 -1.16 13.54
N ALA A 32 8.53 -0.82 12.30
CA ALA A 32 7.26 -0.21 11.89
C ALA A 32 6.75 -0.85 10.59
N GLU A 33 5.45 -1.04 10.50
CA GLU A 33 4.77 -1.39 9.26
C GLU A 33 4.43 -0.10 8.53
N THR A 34 4.97 0.06 7.31
CA THR A 34 4.75 1.23 6.48
C THR A 34 5.19 0.95 5.05
N TRP A 35 5.01 1.91 4.15
CA TRP A 35 5.56 1.83 2.79
C TRP A 35 7.07 2.08 2.79
N ALA A 36 7.81 1.35 1.97
CA ALA A 36 9.26 1.52 1.83
C ALA A 36 9.63 2.97 1.44
N SER A 37 8.81 3.63 0.63
CA SER A 37 8.96 5.05 0.31
C SER A 37 8.85 5.94 1.54
N ALA A 38 7.90 5.64 2.44
CA ALA A 38 7.72 6.42 3.66
C ALA A 38 8.92 6.28 4.61
N VAL A 39 9.54 5.11 4.70
CA VAL A 39 10.80 4.92 5.45
C VAL A 39 11.86 5.94 5.02
N ALA A 40 12.00 6.14 3.70
CA ALA A 40 12.96 7.08 3.16
C ALA A 40 12.55 8.55 3.38
N TYR A 41 11.32 8.91 3.00
CA TYR A 41 10.88 10.31 3.04
C TYR A 41 10.52 10.85 4.44
N ALA A 42 10.19 9.96 5.38
CA ALA A 42 9.95 10.34 6.77
C ALA A 42 11.22 10.28 7.63
N ASN A 43 12.40 10.24 7.02
CA ASN A 43 13.70 10.18 7.70
C ASN A 43 13.84 9.00 8.68
N MET A 44 13.19 7.88 8.40
CA MET A 44 13.32 6.67 9.21
C MET A 44 14.51 5.80 8.75
N SER A 45 14.98 5.97 7.51
CA SER A 45 16.09 5.19 6.96
C SER A 45 17.38 5.22 7.80
N PRO A 46 17.78 6.32 8.48
CA PRO A 46 18.96 6.31 9.33
C PRO A 46 18.82 5.49 10.63
N VAL A 47 17.60 5.11 10.99
CA VAL A 47 17.33 4.38 12.26
C VAL A 47 16.84 2.95 12.06
N VAL A 48 16.75 2.50 10.81
CA VAL A 48 16.39 1.13 10.45
C VAL A 48 17.52 0.49 9.64
N SER A 49 17.74 -0.81 9.81
CA SER A 49 18.80 -1.53 9.10
C SER A 49 18.28 -2.39 7.96
N GLN A 50 16.97 -2.66 7.94
CA GLN A 50 16.37 -3.55 6.96
C GLN A 50 14.92 -3.12 6.65
N SER A 51 14.53 -3.28 5.40
CA SER A 51 13.15 -3.12 4.93
C SER A 51 12.71 -4.42 4.26
N VAL A 52 11.73 -5.10 4.84
CA VAL A 52 11.25 -6.39 4.35
C VAL A 52 10.01 -6.20 3.49
N ASP A 53 10.04 -6.71 2.26
CA ASP A 53 8.88 -6.69 1.35
C ASP A 53 7.92 -7.84 1.68
N LEU A 54 6.95 -7.57 2.52
CA LEU A 54 5.92 -8.55 2.87
C LEU A 54 4.78 -8.61 1.85
N LYS A 55 4.63 -7.64 0.96
CA LYS A 55 3.52 -7.49 -0.02
C LYS A 55 2.13 -7.65 0.61
N PHE A 56 2.02 -7.32 1.87
CA PHE A 56 0.89 -7.70 2.70
C PHE A 56 -0.25 -6.66 2.67
N PHE A 57 0.04 -5.48 2.14
CA PHE A 57 -0.92 -4.40 2.05
C PHE A 57 -0.83 -3.68 0.71
N CYS A 58 -1.95 -3.63 -0.02
CA CYS A 58 -2.08 -2.79 -1.19
C CYS A 58 -2.58 -1.41 -0.75
N GLY A 59 -1.69 -0.44 -0.68
CA GLY A 59 -2.05 0.94 -0.40
C GLY A 59 -2.76 1.57 -1.60
N THR A 60 -3.94 2.11 -1.37
CA THR A 60 -4.63 2.93 -2.35
C THR A 60 -4.69 4.36 -1.84
N GLU A 61 -4.20 5.29 -2.64
CA GLU A 61 -4.36 6.71 -2.38
C GLU A 61 -5.53 7.26 -3.16
N HIS A 62 -6.24 8.20 -2.58
CA HIS A 62 -7.35 8.87 -3.25
C HIS A 62 -7.36 10.36 -2.90
N THR A 63 -7.71 11.16 -3.90
CA THR A 63 -8.02 12.58 -3.70
C THR A 63 -9.52 12.75 -3.66
N SER A 64 -10.03 13.38 -2.62
CA SER A 64 -11.46 13.60 -2.43
C SER A 64 -11.80 15.08 -2.47
N MET A 65 -12.91 15.41 -3.09
CA MET A 65 -13.47 16.75 -3.12
C MET A 65 -14.88 16.70 -2.54
N SER A 66 -15.30 17.77 -1.84
CA SER A 66 -16.68 17.87 -1.38
C SER A 66 -17.66 17.90 -2.56
N ALA A 67 -18.64 17.00 -2.56
CA ALA A 67 -19.68 16.99 -3.59
C ALA A 67 -20.37 18.34 -3.71
N LYS A 68 -20.69 19.01 -2.59
CA LYS A 68 -21.29 20.34 -2.57
C LYS A 68 -20.43 21.42 -3.26
N VAL A 69 -19.11 21.25 -3.26
CA VAL A 69 -18.20 22.17 -3.96
C VAL A 69 -18.17 21.79 -5.45
N PHE A 70 -18.02 20.52 -5.76
CA PHE A 70 -17.99 20.00 -7.12
C PHE A 70 -19.26 20.34 -7.90
N ASP A 71 -20.44 20.13 -7.31
CA ASP A 71 -21.75 20.38 -7.93
C ASP A 71 -22.01 21.87 -8.24
N ARG A 72 -21.27 22.79 -7.61
CA ARG A 72 -21.35 24.23 -7.90
C ARG A 72 -20.44 24.69 -9.03
N LEU A 73 -19.55 23.83 -9.48
CA LEU A 73 -18.71 24.12 -10.63
C LEU A 73 -19.55 24.08 -11.93
N SER A 74 -19.16 24.84 -12.93
CA SER A 74 -19.73 24.67 -14.27
C SER A 74 -19.35 23.28 -14.82
N ALA A 75 -20.12 22.76 -15.76
CA ALA A 75 -19.83 21.47 -16.40
C ALA A 75 -18.40 21.40 -16.97
N GLU A 76 -17.94 22.49 -17.55
CA GLU A 76 -16.58 22.62 -18.08
C GLU A 76 -15.52 22.49 -16.97
N LEU A 77 -15.74 23.11 -15.81
CA LEU A 77 -14.83 23.02 -14.68
C LEU A 77 -14.89 21.63 -14.00
N GLN A 78 -16.07 21.01 -13.95
CA GLN A 78 -16.20 19.63 -13.48
C GLN A 78 -15.40 18.67 -14.37
N ASP A 79 -15.52 18.79 -15.67
CA ASP A 79 -14.77 17.98 -16.63
C ASP A 79 -13.25 18.22 -16.51
N ALA A 80 -12.83 19.48 -16.37
CA ALA A 80 -11.42 19.82 -16.15
C ALA A 80 -10.84 19.22 -14.85
N VAL A 81 -11.59 19.22 -13.76
CA VAL A 81 -11.18 18.58 -12.49
C VAL A 81 -11.01 17.08 -12.69
N MET A 82 -11.96 16.42 -13.35
CA MET A 82 -11.91 14.97 -13.57
C MET A 82 -10.78 14.57 -14.52
N GLU A 83 -10.55 15.32 -15.60
CA GLU A 83 -9.41 15.07 -16.51
C GLU A 83 -8.06 15.31 -15.83
N SER A 84 -7.97 16.32 -14.96
CA SER A 84 -6.75 16.57 -14.18
C SER A 84 -6.48 15.42 -13.21
N ALA A 85 -7.51 14.91 -12.54
CA ALA A 85 -7.39 13.76 -11.64
C ALA A 85 -6.96 12.48 -12.40
N TYR A 86 -7.54 12.25 -13.57
CA TYR A 86 -7.14 11.16 -14.46
C TYR A 86 -5.66 11.26 -14.87
N THR A 87 -5.24 12.44 -15.34
CA THR A 87 -3.86 12.69 -15.73
C THR A 87 -2.89 12.48 -14.56
N ALA A 88 -3.25 12.97 -13.38
CA ALA A 88 -2.47 12.76 -12.16
C ALA A 88 -2.35 11.27 -11.81
N GLN A 89 -3.44 10.51 -11.89
CA GLN A 89 -3.43 9.06 -11.61
C GLN A 89 -2.45 8.32 -12.53
N VAL A 90 -2.48 8.58 -13.83
CA VAL A 90 -1.56 7.95 -14.80
C VAL A 90 -0.09 8.26 -14.47
N HIS A 91 0.21 9.53 -14.16
CA HIS A 91 1.59 9.95 -13.91
C HIS A 91 2.11 9.52 -12.53
N VAL A 92 1.28 9.57 -11.49
CA VAL A 92 1.70 9.26 -10.12
C VAL A 92 2.06 7.80 -9.99
N GLN A 93 1.34 6.88 -10.59
CA GLN A 93 1.64 5.45 -10.52
C GLN A 93 3.04 5.14 -11.07
N ALA A 94 3.33 5.56 -12.30
CA ALA A 94 4.63 5.36 -12.91
C ALA A 94 5.77 6.07 -12.16
N ALA A 95 5.50 7.29 -11.67
CA ALA A 95 6.47 8.07 -10.91
C ALA A 95 6.81 7.42 -9.56
N ASN A 96 5.82 6.88 -8.85
CA ASN A 96 6.03 6.21 -7.56
C ASN A 96 6.89 4.95 -7.70
N GLU A 97 6.66 4.13 -8.70
CA GLU A 97 7.48 2.93 -8.94
C GLU A 97 8.92 3.28 -9.32
N ALA A 98 9.07 4.25 -10.21
CA ALA A 98 10.41 4.74 -10.57
C ALA A 98 11.14 5.34 -9.37
N ALA A 99 10.45 6.08 -8.51
CA ALA A 99 11.02 6.65 -7.31
C ALA A 99 11.41 5.58 -6.29
N LEU A 100 10.60 4.53 -6.12
CA LEU A 100 10.89 3.44 -5.19
C LEU A 100 12.23 2.77 -5.52
N VAL A 101 12.50 2.53 -6.78
CA VAL A 101 13.76 1.90 -7.25
C VAL A 101 14.90 2.91 -7.33
N LYS A 102 14.68 4.06 -8.00
CA LYS A 102 15.76 4.98 -8.39
C LYS A 102 16.12 6.01 -7.32
N THR A 103 15.18 6.36 -6.45
CA THR A 103 15.41 7.37 -5.40
C THR A 103 15.55 6.72 -4.04
N VAL A 104 14.64 5.84 -3.67
CA VAL A 104 14.66 5.13 -2.38
C VAL A 104 15.72 4.04 -2.37
N GLY A 105 15.81 3.23 -3.39
CA GLY A 105 16.74 2.10 -3.49
C GLY A 105 16.13 0.78 -3.02
N PHE A 106 14.80 0.65 -3.15
CA PHE A 106 14.08 -0.59 -2.85
C PHE A 106 14.10 -1.51 -4.08
N SER A 107 15.26 -2.10 -4.33
CA SER A 107 15.50 -3.02 -5.46
C SER A 107 16.67 -3.94 -5.17
N GLU A 108 16.77 -5.05 -5.91
CA GLU A 108 17.90 -5.97 -5.86
C GLU A 108 18.42 -6.23 -7.30
N PRO A 109 19.69 -5.85 -7.62
CA PRO A 109 20.61 -5.10 -6.77
C PRO A 109 20.17 -3.64 -6.56
N GLN A 110 20.57 -3.07 -5.42
CA GLN A 110 20.31 -1.66 -5.14
C GLN A 110 21.10 -0.76 -6.09
N LEU A 111 20.44 0.28 -6.59
CA LEU A 111 21.10 1.30 -7.40
C LEU A 111 21.98 2.21 -6.52
N PRO A 112 23.17 2.61 -7.02
CA PRO A 112 24.03 3.54 -6.27
C PRO A 112 23.36 4.90 -6.07
N ASN A 113 23.79 5.63 -5.04
CA ASN A 113 23.31 6.98 -4.70
C ASN A 113 21.83 7.07 -4.24
N THR A 114 21.17 5.96 -4.00
CA THR A 114 19.83 5.92 -3.43
C THR A 114 19.86 6.17 -1.91
N ILE A 115 18.72 6.49 -1.34
CA ILE A 115 18.58 6.79 0.10
C ILE A 115 18.97 5.57 0.94
N PHE A 116 18.45 4.40 0.62
CA PHE A 116 18.74 3.16 1.34
C PHE A 116 20.24 2.79 1.30
N VAL A 117 20.91 3.00 0.16
CA VAL A 117 22.36 2.76 0.06
C VAL A 117 23.13 3.73 0.94
N LYS A 118 22.75 5.02 0.98
CA LYS A 118 23.41 6.02 1.82
C LYS A 118 23.25 5.75 3.31
N ASP A 119 22.09 5.25 3.70
CA ASP A 119 21.75 4.99 5.12
C ASP A 119 21.98 3.53 5.52
N ASN A 120 22.55 2.70 4.63
CA ASN A 120 22.83 1.28 4.85
C ASN A 120 21.58 0.43 5.16
N VAL A 121 20.43 0.80 4.62
CA VAL A 121 19.20 0.00 4.71
C VAL A 121 19.23 -1.10 3.66
N ARG A 122 19.03 -2.33 4.07
CA ARG A 122 19.00 -3.50 3.17
C ARG A 122 17.54 -3.86 2.84
N PRO A 123 17.13 -3.83 1.57
CA PRO A 123 15.85 -4.41 1.18
C PRO A 123 15.95 -5.94 1.26
N ALA A 124 14.90 -6.57 1.78
CA ALA A 124 14.76 -8.01 1.82
C ALA A 124 13.49 -8.42 1.09
N PHE A 125 13.65 -9.14 -0.01
CA PHE A 125 12.56 -9.66 -0.82
C PHE A 125 12.34 -11.13 -0.47
N LEU A 126 11.15 -11.44 0.04
CA LEU A 126 10.82 -12.80 0.42
C LEU A 126 10.52 -13.65 -0.82
N PRO A 127 10.88 -14.96 -0.80
CA PRO A 127 10.47 -15.89 -1.84
C PRO A 127 8.94 -15.95 -1.96
N ALA A 128 8.44 -16.20 -3.17
CA ALA A 128 7.00 -16.29 -3.43
C ALA A 128 6.27 -17.31 -2.52
N SER A 129 6.96 -18.38 -2.12
CA SER A 129 6.43 -19.38 -1.17
C SER A 129 6.20 -18.82 0.23
N GLU A 130 7.09 -17.95 0.72
CA GLU A 130 6.96 -17.30 2.03
C GLU A 130 5.88 -16.22 2.00
N ILE A 131 5.82 -15.43 0.93
CA ILE A 131 4.72 -14.46 0.71
C ILE A 131 3.36 -15.18 0.72
N LYS A 132 3.25 -16.29 -0.02
CA LYS A 132 2.03 -17.09 -0.06
C LYS A 132 1.67 -17.66 1.32
N MET A 133 2.64 -18.17 2.05
CA MET A 133 2.41 -18.66 3.41
C MET A 133 1.93 -17.55 4.35
N ALA A 134 2.52 -16.37 4.29
CA ALA A 134 2.08 -15.22 5.08
C ALA A 134 0.66 -14.76 4.69
N GLU A 135 0.33 -14.74 3.40
CA GLU A 135 -1.02 -14.47 2.90
C GLU A 135 -2.03 -15.47 3.46
N GLU A 136 -1.74 -16.77 3.36
CA GLU A 136 -2.61 -17.83 3.89
C GLU A 136 -2.81 -17.69 5.40
N MET A 137 -1.76 -17.46 6.18
CA MET A 137 -1.84 -17.25 7.64
C MET A 137 -2.69 -16.03 8.01
N CYS A 138 -2.71 -14.99 7.19
CA CYS A 138 -3.49 -13.77 7.40
C CYS A 138 -4.90 -13.85 6.81
N SER A 139 -5.25 -14.92 6.11
CA SER A 139 -6.53 -15.03 5.41
C SER A 139 -7.71 -15.33 6.34
N PRO A 140 -8.92 -14.87 5.99
CA PRO A 140 -10.15 -15.25 6.71
C PRO A 140 -10.46 -16.74 6.65
N GLU A 141 -9.98 -17.45 5.63
CA GLU A 141 -10.14 -18.90 5.46
C GLU A 141 -9.30 -19.68 6.48
N PHE A 142 -8.08 -19.23 6.75
CA PHE A 142 -7.21 -19.85 7.74
C PHE A 142 -7.66 -19.58 9.17
N LYS A 143 -8.05 -18.34 9.48
CA LYS A 143 -8.49 -17.93 10.81
C LYS A 143 -9.65 -16.94 10.73
N PRO A 144 -10.90 -17.43 10.57
CA PRO A 144 -12.05 -16.57 10.32
C PRO A 144 -12.34 -15.53 11.40
N ALA A 145 -12.24 -15.92 12.67
CA ALA A 145 -12.69 -15.11 13.80
C ALA A 145 -12.19 -13.65 13.84
N PRO A 146 -10.89 -13.35 13.59
CA PRO A 146 -10.42 -11.96 13.60
C PRO A 146 -11.03 -11.09 12.51
N TRP A 147 -11.48 -11.70 11.41
CA TRP A 147 -11.97 -11.02 10.20
C TRP A 147 -13.49 -10.94 10.13
N GLU A 148 -14.20 -11.74 10.91
CA GLU A 148 -15.65 -11.92 10.79
C GLU A 148 -16.42 -10.62 10.80
N GLN A 149 -16.17 -9.74 11.77
CA GLN A 149 -16.86 -8.46 11.89
C GLN A 149 -16.57 -7.53 10.71
N TRP A 150 -15.30 -7.49 10.25
CA TRP A 150 -14.89 -6.68 9.12
C TRP A 150 -15.51 -7.17 7.83
N ARG A 151 -15.46 -8.47 7.60
CA ARG A 151 -16.04 -9.12 6.42
C ARG A 151 -17.54 -8.89 6.36
N ALA A 152 -18.25 -9.08 7.45
CA ALA A 152 -19.69 -8.82 7.55
C ALA A 152 -20.03 -7.35 7.23
N ARG A 153 -19.27 -6.40 7.76
CA ARG A 153 -19.45 -4.97 7.50
C ARG A 153 -19.22 -4.63 6.03
N LEU A 154 -18.10 -5.07 5.45
CA LEU A 154 -17.77 -4.83 4.05
C LEU A 154 -18.82 -5.44 3.12
N ASN A 155 -19.24 -6.67 3.38
CA ASN A 155 -20.23 -7.35 2.59
C ASN A 155 -21.59 -6.65 2.65
N LYS A 156 -21.97 -6.13 3.82
CA LYS A 156 -23.18 -5.31 3.98
C LYS A 156 -23.11 -4.03 3.14
N TRP A 157 -21.97 -3.32 3.15
CA TRP A 157 -21.79 -2.11 2.35
C TRP A 157 -21.77 -2.41 0.84
N ALA A 158 -21.29 -3.59 0.46
CA ALA A 158 -21.27 -4.04 -0.93
C ALA A 158 -22.60 -4.71 -1.39
N GLY A 159 -23.71 -4.45 -0.71
CA GLY A 159 -25.02 -4.99 -1.09
C GLY A 159 -25.14 -6.51 -0.98
N GLY A 160 -24.39 -7.13 -0.07
CA GLY A 160 -24.39 -8.57 0.18
C GLY A 160 -23.35 -9.37 -0.61
N ILE A 161 -22.55 -8.71 -1.45
CA ILE A 161 -21.44 -9.36 -2.16
C ILE A 161 -20.35 -9.69 -1.14
N ASP A 162 -19.79 -10.92 -1.21
CA ASP A 162 -18.59 -11.28 -0.45
C ASP A 162 -17.37 -10.60 -1.07
N THR A 163 -17.02 -9.43 -0.54
CA THR A 163 -15.99 -8.56 -1.07
C THR A 163 -14.60 -9.22 -1.10
N TYR A 164 -14.29 -10.06 -0.13
CA TYR A 164 -13.03 -10.80 -0.11
C TYR A 164 -12.96 -11.80 -1.27
N LYS A 165 -13.97 -12.63 -1.44
CA LYS A 165 -14.02 -13.60 -2.55
C LYS A 165 -14.04 -12.93 -3.90
N GLU A 166 -14.79 -11.83 -4.03
CA GLU A 166 -14.88 -11.09 -5.29
C GLU A 166 -13.54 -10.45 -5.66
N LEU A 167 -12.83 -9.85 -4.69
CA LEU A 167 -11.49 -9.31 -4.92
C LEU A 167 -10.53 -10.41 -5.44
N HIS A 168 -10.51 -11.56 -4.78
CA HIS A 168 -9.68 -12.68 -5.22
C HIS A 168 -10.09 -13.26 -6.57
N ARG A 169 -11.39 -13.24 -6.89
CA ARG A 169 -11.88 -13.64 -8.21
C ARG A 169 -11.32 -12.72 -9.30
N VAL A 170 -11.50 -11.41 -9.12
CA VAL A 170 -11.02 -10.40 -10.07
C VAL A 170 -9.50 -10.43 -10.19
N ALA A 171 -8.79 -10.54 -9.08
CA ALA A 171 -7.32 -10.59 -9.08
C ALA A 171 -6.77 -11.77 -9.89
N ARG A 172 -7.48 -12.91 -9.92
CA ARG A 172 -7.08 -14.06 -10.75
C ARG A 172 -7.30 -13.86 -12.26
N GLU A 173 -8.12 -12.88 -12.64
CA GLU A 173 -8.35 -12.50 -14.04
C GLU A 173 -7.28 -11.54 -14.57
N VAL A 174 -6.49 -10.93 -13.67
CA VAL A 174 -5.38 -10.07 -14.06
C VAL A 174 -4.23 -10.96 -14.56
N PRO A 175 -3.70 -10.73 -15.78
CA PRO A 175 -2.54 -11.46 -16.27
C PRO A 175 -1.34 -11.32 -15.33
N ALA A 176 -0.61 -12.42 -15.09
CA ALA A 176 0.52 -12.44 -14.17
C ALA A 176 1.70 -11.56 -14.62
N ASP A 177 1.77 -11.26 -15.91
CA ASP A 177 2.76 -10.42 -16.57
C ASP A 177 2.26 -8.99 -16.84
N MET A 178 1.07 -8.65 -16.33
CA MET A 178 0.56 -7.29 -16.47
C MET A 178 1.43 -6.33 -15.67
N LEU A 179 2.02 -5.38 -16.36
CA LEU A 179 2.79 -4.30 -15.74
C LEU A 179 1.88 -3.11 -15.44
N PRO A 180 2.14 -2.37 -14.36
CA PRO A 180 1.35 -1.17 -13.99
C PRO A 180 1.23 -0.15 -15.10
N GLU A 181 2.27 0.03 -15.92
CA GLU A 181 2.28 0.93 -17.07
C GLU A 181 1.32 0.50 -18.19
N ASN A 182 0.87 -0.74 -18.20
CA ASN A 182 -0.08 -1.27 -19.17
C ASN A 182 -1.54 -1.15 -18.71
N VAL A 183 -1.77 -0.62 -17.51
CA VAL A 183 -3.11 -0.41 -16.97
C VAL A 183 -3.62 0.95 -17.41
N GLU A 184 -4.62 0.98 -18.28
CA GLU A 184 -5.29 2.21 -18.67
C GLU A 184 -6.43 2.51 -17.69
N PRO A 185 -6.37 3.61 -16.93
CA PRO A 185 -7.47 4.06 -16.10
C PRO A 185 -8.71 4.37 -16.97
N ARG A 186 -9.88 4.10 -16.44
CA ARG A 186 -11.12 4.39 -17.14
C ARG A 186 -11.62 5.79 -16.83
N ARG A 187 -12.08 6.51 -17.87
CA ARG A 187 -12.84 7.75 -17.71
C ARG A 187 -14.30 7.43 -17.37
N TRP A 188 -14.53 6.92 -16.17
CA TRP A 188 -15.84 6.41 -15.74
C TRP A 188 -16.94 7.50 -15.63
N TRP A 189 -16.56 8.76 -15.72
CA TRP A 189 -17.48 9.92 -15.69
C TRP A 189 -17.92 10.40 -17.10
N LYS A 190 -17.40 9.81 -18.18
CA LYS A 190 -17.74 10.12 -19.59
C LYS A 190 -18.72 9.15 -20.21
#